data_0d6b7ede744983731e26d3f9ab6c102e
#
_entry.id   0d6b7ede744983731e26d3f9ab6c102e
#
_cell.length_a   1.000
_cell.length_b   1.000
_cell.length_c   1.000
_cell.angle_alpha   90.00
_cell.angle_beta   90.00
_cell.angle_gamma   90.00
#
_symmetry.space_group_name_H-M   'P 1'
#
loop_
_entity.id
_entity.type
_entity.pdbx_description
1 polymer ?
#
loop_
_entity_poly.entity_id
_entity_poly.type
_entity_poly.pdbx_seq_one_letter_code
_entity_poly.pdbx_strand_id
1 'polypeptide(L)'
;MFLCQKKKRKKEKREINICITIKKLKKGKKIMAKTPVSMTIDGYKDREVLMVTYEFSQATDVEGQMVGIPRGGKIKVRVKALNDGTPDLLAWMAERSLPKNGEIKFLETKTNKEMKSIKFTNGYCINFEEKWEDKMGHFEEIEITCKEIEFGNVKYTNDWA
;
A
#
# COMPACT_ATOMS: atom_id res chain seq x y z
N MET A 1 63.74 10.96 -12.05
CA MET A 1 63.03 10.58 -10.81
C MET A 1 61.85 11.52 -10.43
N PHE A 2 61.87 12.79 -10.72
CA PHE A 2 60.83 13.78 -10.36
C PHE A 2 59.51 13.69 -11.13
N LEU A 3 59.49 13.18 -12.36
CA LEU A 3 58.30 13.09 -13.21
C LEU A 3 57.33 11.97 -12.81
N CYS A 4 57.82 10.89 -12.18
CA CYS A 4 57.00 9.75 -11.74
C CYS A 4 56.18 10.08 -10.50
N GLN A 5 56.69 10.89 -9.58
CA GLN A 5 55.97 11.31 -8.36
C GLN A 5 54.83 12.30 -8.65
N LYS A 6 54.99 13.19 -9.63
CA LYS A 6 53.91 14.11 -10.04
C LYS A 6 52.69 13.39 -10.65
N LYS A 7 52.94 12.30 -11.41
CA LYS A 7 51.84 11.51 -11.98
C LYS A 7 51.06 10.73 -10.92
N LYS A 8 51.72 10.15 -9.89
CA LYS A 8 51.05 9.47 -8.76
C LYS A 8 50.16 10.43 -7.97
N ARG A 9 50.66 11.59 -7.57
CA ARG A 9 49.88 12.60 -6.82
C ARG A 9 48.66 13.14 -7.61
N LYS A 10 48.75 13.23 -8.93
CA LYS A 10 47.62 13.66 -9.78
C LYS A 10 46.53 12.59 -9.88
N LYS A 11 46.92 11.30 -9.86
CA LYS A 11 45.96 10.16 -9.87
C LYS A 11 45.24 10.03 -8.54
N GLU A 12 45.93 10.10 -7.41
CA GLU A 12 45.32 10.08 -6.06
C GLU A 12 44.34 11.26 -5.85
N LYS A 13 44.68 12.49 -6.26
CA LYS A 13 43.75 13.62 -6.17
C LYS A 13 42.48 13.44 -7.02
N ARG A 14 42.59 12.77 -8.19
CA ARG A 14 41.41 12.47 -9.02
C ARG A 14 40.50 11.40 -8.36
N GLU A 15 41.08 10.35 -7.78
CA GLU A 15 40.33 9.30 -7.09
C GLU A 15 39.63 9.84 -5.83
N ILE A 16 40.29 10.69 -5.06
CA ILE A 16 39.69 11.35 -3.88
C ILE A 16 38.53 12.26 -4.31
N ASN A 17 38.68 13.05 -5.37
CA ASN A 17 37.60 13.91 -5.86
C ASN A 17 36.41 13.14 -6.41
N ILE A 18 36.63 12.02 -7.09
CA ILE A 18 35.56 11.13 -7.56
C ILE A 18 34.81 10.51 -6.36
N CYS A 19 35.54 10.08 -5.35
CA CYS A 19 34.95 9.51 -4.14
C CYS A 19 34.13 10.53 -3.34
N ILE A 20 34.57 11.79 -3.26
CA ILE A 20 33.83 12.88 -2.62
C ILE A 20 32.58 13.25 -3.44
N THR A 21 32.67 13.24 -4.77
CA THR A 21 31.54 13.53 -5.66
C THR A 21 30.47 12.44 -5.56
N ILE A 22 30.86 11.17 -5.51
CA ILE A 22 29.95 10.04 -5.32
C ILE A 22 29.28 10.09 -3.94
N LYS A 23 30.01 10.48 -2.89
CA LYS A 23 29.44 10.68 -1.53
C LYS A 23 28.47 11.86 -1.48
N LYS A 24 28.71 12.95 -2.22
CA LYS A 24 27.78 14.10 -2.33
C LYS A 24 26.51 13.74 -3.11
N LEU A 25 26.60 12.94 -4.17
CA LEU A 25 25.43 12.48 -4.93
C LEU A 25 24.52 11.54 -4.15
N LYS A 26 25.06 10.79 -3.17
CA LYS A 26 24.26 9.95 -2.27
C LYS A 26 23.53 10.72 -1.16
N LYS A 27 23.86 12.00 -0.92
CA LYS A 27 23.24 12.84 0.13
C LYS A 27 21.99 13.61 -0.32
N GLY A 28 21.56 13.50 -1.58
CA GLY A 28 20.53 14.36 -2.18
C GLY A 28 19.13 13.74 -2.37
N LYS A 29 18.92 12.47 -2.08
CA LYS A 29 17.56 11.88 -2.06
C LYS A 29 17.15 11.66 -0.62
N LYS A 30 16.46 12.64 -0.04
CA LYS A 30 15.63 12.43 1.15
C LYS A 30 14.52 11.46 0.68
N ILE A 31 14.78 10.17 0.79
CA ILE A 31 13.74 9.15 0.61
C ILE A 31 12.77 9.45 1.73
N MET A 32 11.62 10.01 1.39
CA MET A 32 10.52 10.12 2.36
C MET A 32 10.29 8.69 2.84
N ALA A 33 10.45 8.48 4.14
CA ALA A 33 10.22 7.18 4.75
C ALA A 33 8.77 6.80 4.44
N LYS A 34 8.60 5.81 3.54
CA LYS A 34 7.28 5.30 3.17
C LYS A 34 6.75 4.55 4.40
N THR A 35 5.60 4.95 4.90
CA THR A 35 4.90 4.18 5.93
C THR A 35 4.58 2.80 5.36
N PRO A 36 5.12 1.71 5.92
CA PRO A 36 4.78 0.38 5.43
C PRO A 36 3.32 0.07 5.76
N VAL A 37 2.60 -0.40 4.77
CA VAL A 37 1.21 -0.82 4.91
C VAL A 37 1.12 -2.25 4.41
N SER A 38 0.53 -3.13 5.22
CA SER A 38 0.32 -4.53 4.87
C SER A 38 -1.16 -4.88 4.93
N MET A 39 -1.57 -5.81 4.08
CA MET A 39 -2.91 -6.39 4.07
C MET A 39 -2.81 -7.89 4.29
N THR A 40 -3.57 -8.37 5.25
CA THR A 40 -3.77 -9.79 5.54
C THR A 40 -5.22 -10.14 5.23
N ILE A 41 -5.46 -11.24 4.53
CA ILE A 41 -6.78 -11.80 4.26
C ILE A 41 -6.77 -13.26 4.66
N ASP A 42 -7.84 -13.73 5.29
CA ASP A 42 -7.96 -15.10 5.77
C ASP A 42 -7.68 -16.13 4.66
N GLY A 43 -6.68 -16.97 4.89
CA GLY A 43 -6.27 -18.05 3.98
C GLY A 43 -5.37 -17.60 2.83
N TYR A 44 -4.97 -16.33 2.76
CA TYR A 44 -4.08 -15.80 1.73
C TYR A 44 -2.77 -15.28 2.31
N LYS A 45 -1.78 -15.11 1.45
CA LYS A 45 -0.49 -14.52 1.82
C LYS A 45 -0.61 -13.02 2.08
N ASP A 46 0.14 -12.52 3.04
CA ASP A 46 0.25 -11.09 3.30
C ASP A 46 0.73 -10.32 2.07
N ARG A 47 0.14 -9.15 1.86
CA ARG A 47 0.43 -8.27 0.73
C ARG A 47 0.98 -6.92 1.19
N GLU A 48 2.00 -6.42 0.49
CA GLU A 48 2.41 -5.03 0.60
C GLU A 48 1.37 -4.14 -0.07
N VAL A 49 0.81 -3.18 0.67
CA VAL A 49 -0.18 -2.24 0.16
C VAL A 49 0.52 -1.01 -0.39
N LEU A 50 0.19 -0.66 -1.63
CA LEU A 50 0.70 0.52 -2.34
C LEU A 50 -0.26 1.71 -2.23
N MET A 51 -1.56 1.43 -2.19
CA MET A 51 -2.63 2.41 -2.05
C MET A 51 -3.82 1.78 -1.34
N VAL A 52 -4.46 2.52 -0.46
CA VAL A 52 -5.76 2.16 0.11
C VAL A 52 -6.66 3.38 0.12
N THR A 53 -7.90 3.19 -0.31
CA THR A 53 -8.95 4.20 -0.27
C THR A 53 -10.22 3.56 0.27
N TYR A 54 -10.90 4.25 1.14
CA TYR A 54 -12.22 3.86 1.63
C TYR A 54 -13.11 5.09 1.70
N GLU A 55 -14.38 4.91 1.48
CA GLU A 55 -15.34 6.00 1.38
C GLU A 55 -16.58 5.70 2.20
N PHE A 56 -17.06 6.75 2.88
CA PHE A 56 -18.36 6.81 3.51
C PHE A 56 -19.09 8.01 2.99
N SER A 57 -20.36 7.88 2.71
CA SER A 57 -21.20 8.97 2.22
C SER A 57 -22.54 8.96 2.91
N GLN A 58 -23.17 10.12 2.97
CA GLN A 58 -24.51 10.30 3.51
C GLN A 58 -25.27 11.29 2.65
N ALA A 59 -26.50 10.95 2.31
CA ALA A 59 -27.35 11.84 1.53
C ALA A 59 -27.76 13.08 2.35
N THR A 60 -27.79 14.23 1.69
CA THR A 60 -28.27 15.51 2.26
C THR A 60 -29.40 16.09 1.40
N ASP A 61 -30.25 16.87 2.00
CA ASP A 61 -31.27 17.69 1.30
C ASP A 61 -30.65 18.96 0.71
N VAL A 62 -31.51 19.79 0.16
CA VAL A 62 -31.10 21.07 -0.46
C VAL A 62 -30.59 22.10 0.55
N GLU A 63 -30.91 21.95 1.82
CA GLU A 63 -30.45 22.79 2.93
C GLU A 63 -29.16 22.26 3.59
N GLY A 64 -28.67 21.10 3.13
CA GLY A 64 -27.48 20.45 3.66
C GLY A 64 -27.74 19.59 4.90
N GLN A 65 -29.00 19.31 5.25
CA GLN A 65 -29.36 18.43 6.37
C GLN A 65 -29.30 16.97 5.92
N MET A 66 -28.91 16.11 6.86
CA MET A 66 -28.86 14.67 6.60
C MET A 66 -30.24 14.07 6.43
N VAL A 67 -30.48 13.40 5.31
CA VAL A 67 -31.77 12.74 4.99
C VAL A 67 -31.66 11.22 4.79
N GLY A 68 -30.52 10.64 5.05
CA GLY A 68 -30.31 9.21 4.86
C GLY A 68 -29.37 8.59 5.89
N ILE A 69 -29.33 7.26 5.90
CA ILE A 69 -28.35 6.51 6.67
C ILE A 69 -26.97 6.63 6.01
N PRO A 70 -25.86 6.64 6.77
CA PRO A 70 -24.54 6.54 6.21
C PRO A 70 -24.40 5.29 5.32
N ARG A 71 -23.73 5.43 4.19
CA ARG A 71 -23.37 4.33 3.31
C ARG A 71 -21.86 4.23 3.23
N GLY A 72 -21.33 3.01 3.33
CA GLY A 72 -19.88 2.78 3.31
C GLY A 72 -19.54 1.30 3.22
N GLY A 73 -18.33 0.94 3.67
CA GLY A 73 -17.86 -0.45 3.64
C GLY A 73 -17.25 -0.87 2.31
N LYS A 74 -17.02 0.08 1.39
CA LYS A 74 -16.20 -0.16 0.20
C LYS A 74 -14.77 0.24 0.47
N ILE A 75 -13.84 -0.66 0.17
CA ILE A 75 -12.40 -0.46 0.32
C ILE A 75 -11.75 -0.76 -1.03
N LYS A 76 -11.04 0.20 -1.60
CA LYS A 76 -10.23 -0.01 -2.79
C LYS A 76 -8.78 -0.08 -2.39
N VAL A 77 -8.09 -1.16 -2.77
CA VAL A 77 -6.71 -1.43 -2.39
C VAL A 77 -5.90 -1.76 -3.64
N ARG A 78 -4.72 -1.15 -3.74
CA ARG A 78 -3.68 -1.57 -4.68
C ARG A 78 -2.59 -2.24 -3.88
N VAL A 79 -2.27 -3.47 -4.24
CA VAL A 79 -1.22 -4.27 -3.62
C VAL A 79 -0.13 -4.62 -4.61
N LYS A 80 1.06 -4.85 -4.10
CA LYS A 80 2.13 -5.41 -4.91
C LYS A 80 1.79 -6.86 -5.27
N ALA A 81 1.86 -7.20 -6.56
CA ALA A 81 1.60 -8.55 -7.02
C ALA A 81 2.64 -9.53 -6.47
N LEU A 82 2.19 -10.74 -6.14
CA LEU A 82 3.08 -11.86 -5.82
C LEU A 82 3.55 -12.48 -7.15
N ASN A 83 4.84 -12.39 -7.41
CA ASN A 83 5.43 -13.00 -8.62
C ASN A 83 5.76 -14.50 -8.40
N ASP A 84 4.86 -15.22 -7.73
CA ASP A 84 5.02 -16.64 -7.39
C ASP A 84 3.99 -17.55 -8.10
N GLY A 85 3.19 -16.95 -8.98
CA GLY A 85 2.16 -17.65 -9.74
C GLY A 85 0.88 -17.96 -8.95
N THR A 86 0.71 -17.41 -7.75
CA THR A 86 -0.48 -17.64 -6.92
C THR A 86 -1.56 -16.61 -7.24
N PRO A 87 -2.73 -17.01 -7.83
CA PRO A 87 -3.80 -16.08 -8.21
C PRO A 87 -4.85 -15.89 -7.10
N ASP A 88 -4.42 -15.70 -5.83
CA ASP A 88 -5.31 -15.67 -4.66
C ASP A 88 -6.46 -14.66 -4.81
N LEU A 89 -6.15 -13.42 -5.17
CA LEU A 89 -7.13 -12.34 -5.25
C LEU A 89 -8.08 -12.52 -6.43
N LEU A 90 -7.57 -13.04 -7.55
CA LEU A 90 -8.40 -13.38 -8.69
C LEU A 90 -9.34 -14.57 -8.35
N ALA A 91 -8.85 -15.57 -7.64
CA ALA A 91 -9.67 -16.70 -7.17
C ALA A 91 -10.78 -16.22 -6.26
N TRP A 92 -10.49 -15.28 -5.33
CA TRP A 92 -11.51 -14.68 -4.49
C TRP A 92 -12.58 -13.92 -5.29
N MET A 93 -12.17 -13.15 -6.29
CA MET A 93 -13.10 -12.46 -7.19
C MET A 93 -13.98 -13.42 -7.97
N ALA A 94 -13.43 -14.55 -8.41
CA ALA A 94 -14.16 -15.55 -9.20
C ALA A 94 -15.19 -16.33 -8.37
N GLU A 95 -15.00 -16.40 -7.05
CA GLU A 95 -15.85 -17.17 -6.16
C GLU A 95 -16.93 -16.30 -5.50
N ARG A 96 -18.16 -16.42 -6.03
CA ARG A 96 -19.29 -15.52 -5.68
C ARG A 96 -19.77 -15.59 -4.23
N SER A 97 -19.53 -16.68 -3.52
CA SER A 97 -20.17 -17.00 -2.24
C SER A 97 -19.19 -17.13 -1.09
N LEU A 98 -17.94 -16.74 -1.24
CA LEU A 98 -16.92 -16.89 -0.21
C LEU A 98 -16.56 -15.55 0.42
N PRO A 99 -17.26 -15.13 1.49
CA PRO A 99 -16.85 -13.95 2.24
C PRO A 99 -15.53 -14.24 2.96
N LYS A 100 -14.68 -13.23 3.05
CA LYS A 100 -13.42 -13.29 3.78
C LYS A 100 -13.30 -12.16 4.77
N ASN A 101 -12.55 -12.41 5.83
CA ASN A 101 -12.17 -11.37 6.77
C ASN A 101 -10.74 -10.93 6.44
N GLY A 102 -10.41 -9.72 6.79
CA GLY A 102 -9.05 -9.23 6.60
C GLY A 102 -8.76 -7.97 7.38
N GLU A 103 -7.50 -7.61 7.39
CA GLU A 103 -6.98 -6.45 8.10
C GLU A 103 -5.94 -5.73 7.27
N ILE A 104 -6.00 -4.40 7.27
CA ILE A 104 -4.99 -3.53 6.67
C ILE A 104 -4.31 -2.77 7.79
N LYS A 105 -3.01 -2.98 7.97
CA LYS A 105 -2.19 -2.37 9.03
C LYS A 105 -1.27 -1.31 8.48
N PHE A 106 -1.27 -0.15 9.13
CA PHE A 106 -0.36 0.94 8.89
C PHE A 106 0.70 0.93 10.00
N LEU A 107 1.95 0.72 9.62
CA LEU A 107 3.05 0.55 10.57
C LEU A 107 3.97 1.78 10.58
N GLU A 108 4.50 2.11 11.73
CA GLU A 108 5.53 3.13 11.85
C GLU A 108 6.85 2.62 11.26
N THR A 109 7.46 3.41 10.39
CA THR A 109 8.67 3.02 9.64
C THR A 109 9.87 2.68 10.53
N LYS A 110 9.99 3.29 11.71
CA LYS A 110 11.15 3.10 12.58
C LYS A 110 11.00 1.94 13.55
N THR A 111 9.82 1.77 14.11
CA THR A 111 9.55 0.85 15.22
C THR A 111 8.73 -0.36 14.79
N ASN A 112 8.17 -0.37 13.57
CA ASN A 112 7.17 -1.33 13.10
C ASN A 112 5.94 -1.41 14.00
N LYS A 113 5.73 -0.41 14.86
CA LYS A 113 4.54 -0.34 15.71
C LYS A 113 3.31 -0.02 14.86
N GLU A 114 2.21 -0.67 15.15
CA GLU A 114 0.93 -0.38 14.53
C GLU A 114 0.48 1.04 14.89
N MET A 115 0.23 1.87 13.88
CA MET A 115 -0.29 3.22 14.02
C MET A 115 -1.82 3.25 13.86
N LYS A 116 -2.33 2.45 12.94
CA LYS A 116 -3.74 2.36 12.57
C LYS A 116 -4.00 1.03 11.92
N SER A 117 -5.18 0.46 12.15
CA SER A 117 -5.67 -0.68 11.38
C SER A 117 -7.09 -0.45 10.87
N ILE A 118 -7.39 -1.12 9.78
CA ILE A 118 -8.72 -1.22 9.18
C ILE A 118 -9.04 -2.70 9.14
N LYS A 119 -10.05 -3.14 9.89
CA LYS A 119 -10.53 -4.52 9.87
C LYS A 119 -11.82 -4.59 9.09
N PHE A 120 -11.98 -5.60 8.28
CA PHE A 120 -13.23 -5.88 7.60
C PHE A 120 -13.68 -7.33 7.81
N THR A 121 -14.97 -7.51 7.95
CA THR A 121 -15.58 -8.81 8.19
C THR A 121 -16.65 -9.08 7.13
N ASN A 122 -16.74 -10.33 6.69
CA ASN A 122 -17.62 -10.74 5.61
C ASN A 122 -17.46 -9.86 4.36
N GLY A 123 -16.20 -9.74 3.90
CA GLY A 123 -15.84 -9.01 2.69
C GLY A 123 -15.98 -9.85 1.44
N TYR A 124 -16.42 -9.23 0.36
CA TYR A 124 -16.47 -9.81 -0.99
C TYR A 124 -15.61 -8.95 -1.92
N CYS A 125 -14.82 -9.58 -2.74
CA CYS A 125 -14.12 -8.90 -3.84
C CYS A 125 -15.12 -8.64 -4.95
N ILE A 126 -15.37 -7.36 -5.26
CA ILE A 126 -16.36 -6.95 -6.28
C ILE A 126 -15.70 -6.44 -7.56
N ASN A 127 -14.41 -6.14 -7.51
CA ASN A 127 -13.63 -5.78 -8.68
C ASN A 127 -12.18 -6.25 -8.49
N PHE A 128 -11.57 -6.75 -9.56
CA PHE A 128 -10.16 -7.14 -9.61
C PHE A 128 -9.55 -6.65 -10.91
N GLU A 129 -8.39 -6.05 -10.82
CA GLU A 129 -7.61 -5.61 -11.96
C GLU A 129 -6.12 -5.85 -11.69
N GLU A 130 -5.44 -6.51 -12.61
CA GLU A 130 -4.00 -6.75 -12.55
C GLU A 130 -3.31 -5.89 -13.62
N LYS A 131 -2.26 -5.18 -13.21
CA LYS A 131 -1.52 -4.25 -14.07
C LYS A 131 -0.03 -4.42 -13.93
N TRP A 132 0.65 -4.26 -15.05
CA TRP A 132 2.08 -4.09 -15.07
C TRP A 132 2.41 -2.74 -15.74
N GLU A 133 3.21 -1.94 -15.07
CA GLU A 133 3.69 -0.65 -15.57
C GLU A 133 5.21 -0.57 -15.42
N ASP A 134 5.90 -0.08 -16.46
CA ASP A 134 7.37 0.00 -16.52
C ASP A 134 7.99 0.72 -15.30
N LYS A 135 7.35 1.78 -14.80
CA LYS A 135 7.84 2.56 -13.65
C LYS A 135 7.35 2.08 -12.29
N MET A 136 6.16 1.51 -12.22
CA MET A 136 5.49 1.10 -10.99
C MET A 136 5.62 -0.39 -10.71
N GLY A 137 5.96 -1.17 -11.74
CA GLY A 137 6.08 -2.62 -11.65
C GLY A 137 4.74 -3.35 -11.75
N HIS A 138 4.69 -4.54 -11.19
CA HIS A 138 3.54 -5.42 -11.21
C HIS A 138 2.70 -5.25 -9.94
N PHE A 139 1.41 -4.94 -10.10
CA PHE A 139 0.50 -4.73 -8.99
C PHE A 139 -0.93 -5.22 -9.32
N GLU A 140 -1.69 -5.48 -8.28
CA GLU A 140 -3.09 -5.88 -8.34
C GLU A 140 -3.94 -4.82 -7.63
N GLU A 141 -5.07 -4.46 -8.22
CA GLU A 141 -6.08 -3.60 -7.62
C GLU A 141 -7.33 -4.41 -7.35
N ILE A 142 -7.84 -4.30 -6.13
CA ILE A 142 -9.10 -4.91 -5.74
C ILE A 142 -10.04 -3.87 -5.13
N GLU A 143 -11.32 -4.08 -5.33
CA GLU A 143 -12.37 -3.38 -4.60
C GLU A 143 -13.14 -4.40 -3.77
N ILE A 144 -13.23 -4.13 -2.48
CA ILE A 144 -13.86 -4.98 -1.49
C ILE A 144 -15.11 -4.27 -0.99
N THR A 145 -16.24 -4.98 -0.95
CA THR A 145 -17.39 -4.57 -0.14
C THR A 145 -17.48 -5.47 1.07
N CYS A 146 -17.82 -4.95 2.24
CA CYS A 146 -17.87 -5.74 3.46
C CYS A 146 -19.11 -5.44 4.29
N LYS A 147 -19.57 -6.44 5.04
CA LYS A 147 -20.70 -6.27 5.96
C LYS A 147 -20.31 -5.36 7.12
N GLU A 148 -19.12 -5.56 7.66
CA GLU A 148 -18.62 -4.78 8.80
C GLU A 148 -17.22 -4.23 8.48
N ILE A 149 -16.97 -3.00 8.91
CA ILE A 149 -15.65 -2.37 8.85
C ILE A 149 -15.36 -1.66 10.18
N GLU A 150 -14.16 -1.85 10.70
CA GLU A 150 -13.72 -1.28 11.97
C GLU A 150 -12.47 -0.42 11.77
N PHE A 151 -12.47 0.75 12.39
CA PHE A 151 -11.37 1.70 12.46
C PHE A 151 -11.09 2.03 13.92
N GLY A 152 -10.20 1.27 14.55
CA GLY A 152 -9.97 1.42 15.99
C GLY A 152 -11.23 1.13 16.81
N ASN A 153 -11.81 2.17 17.41
CA ASN A 153 -13.04 2.09 18.20
C ASN A 153 -14.33 2.41 17.42
N VAL A 154 -14.22 2.73 16.14
CA VAL A 154 -15.37 3.02 15.28
C VAL A 154 -15.72 1.80 14.45
N LYS A 155 -16.93 1.31 14.59
CA LYS A 155 -17.48 0.19 13.83
C LYS A 155 -18.64 0.66 12.98
N TYR A 156 -18.64 0.26 11.71
CA TYR A 156 -19.73 0.48 10.78
C TYR A 156 -20.23 -0.87 10.27
N THR A 157 -21.55 -1.04 10.23
CA THR A 157 -22.19 -2.27 9.74
C THR A 157 -23.18 -1.91 8.64
N ASN A 158 -23.08 -2.59 7.50
CA ASN A 158 -24.04 -2.49 6.42
C ASN A 158 -25.27 -3.36 6.71
N ASP A 159 -26.46 -2.81 6.55
CA ASP A 159 -27.72 -3.55 6.56
C ASP A 159 -27.91 -4.28 5.22
N TRP A 160 -27.25 -5.44 5.10
CA TRP A 160 -27.54 -6.33 3.98
C TRP A 160 -28.65 -7.29 4.37
N ALA A 161 -29.64 -7.35 3.51
CA ALA A 161 -30.73 -8.30 3.64
C ALA A 161 -30.24 -9.75 3.47
#